data_995e71a8ca1c4b14f48f31ba7426d20d
#
_entry.id   995e71a8ca1c4b14f48f31ba7426d20d
#
_cell.length_a   1.000
_cell.length_b   1.000
_cell.length_c   1.000
_cell.angle_alpha   90.00
_cell.angle_beta   90.00
_cell.angle_gamma   90.00
#
_symmetry.space_group_name_H-M   'P 1'
#
loop_
_entity.id
_entity.type
_entity.pdbx_description
1 polymer ?
#
loop_
_entity_poly.entity_id
_entity_poly.type
_entity_poly.pdbx_seq_one_letter_code
_entity_poly.pdbx_strand_id
1 'polypeptide(L)'
;MSALEKIAQWPADNVAGALLAPTGVETIGDTAREYDIKSVTKLVVAMGIMLAVEEGAVELDQPAGPEGSTLRHLLSHASGVDFDSRQAKRPVGDRRIYSSAGYEWAAEIVSEAAGMPFEEYLDEGLLKPLGMNSTRLEGSAGHGLISSVNDLVKFASEVLDPQIIHPDTLAEMRTIQFPDLRGIVPGYGMHRPCPWGLGFEIHGEKNPHWMGTNMPADAAGHFGMSGTYLWVAGDYAMVALADRDFGEWAKPLWQETNEEIWAGIQAADD
;
A
#
# COMPACT_ATOMS: atom_id res chain seq x y z
N MET A 1 -10.64 8.93 25.46
CA MET A 1 -10.02 7.83 24.70
C MET A 1 -9.66 8.44 23.38
N SER A 2 -8.38 8.41 22.98
CA SER A 2 -8.01 8.90 21.65
C SER A 2 -8.63 8.00 20.58
N ALA A 3 -8.81 8.52 19.35
CA ALA A 3 -9.34 7.69 18.27
C ALA A 3 -8.42 6.50 17.97
N LEU A 4 -7.11 6.63 18.19
CA LEU A 4 -6.13 5.55 18.07
C LEU A 4 -6.38 4.42 19.08
N GLU A 5 -6.82 4.74 20.30
CA GLU A 5 -7.11 3.73 21.33
C GLU A 5 -8.26 2.78 20.94
N LYS A 6 -9.10 3.15 19.96
CA LYS A 6 -10.15 2.26 19.46
C LYS A 6 -9.60 1.00 18.80
N ILE A 7 -8.39 1.04 18.26
CA ILE A 7 -7.72 -0.14 17.68
C ILE A 7 -7.62 -1.27 18.72
N ALA A 8 -7.37 -0.94 19.99
CA ALA A 8 -7.32 -1.92 21.08
C ALA A 8 -8.63 -2.68 21.32
N GLN A 9 -9.74 -2.18 20.77
CA GLN A 9 -11.06 -2.82 20.88
C GLN A 9 -11.39 -3.73 19.67
N TRP A 10 -10.53 -3.80 18.69
CA TRP A 10 -10.74 -4.70 17.57
C TRP A 10 -10.73 -6.16 18.03
N PRO A 11 -11.57 -7.00 17.47
CA PRO A 11 -11.74 -8.39 17.89
C PRO A 11 -10.62 -9.28 17.32
N ALA A 12 -9.38 -8.99 17.67
CA ALA A 12 -8.17 -9.75 17.35
C ALA A 12 -7.37 -10.03 18.62
N ASP A 13 -6.54 -11.06 18.61
CA ASP A 13 -5.74 -11.42 19.78
C ASP A 13 -4.62 -10.39 20.03
N ASN A 14 -4.05 -9.88 18.94
CA ASN A 14 -3.02 -8.84 18.97
C ASN A 14 -3.35 -7.75 17.97
N VAL A 15 -3.24 -6.52 18.45
CA VAL A 15 -3.39 -5.31 17.63
C VAL A 15 -2.30 -4.31 18.00
N ALA A 16 -1.80 -3.59 17.02
CA ALA A 16 -0.88 -2.49 17.22
C ALA A 16 -1.09 -1.43 16.13
N GLY A 17 -0.75 -0.19 16.42
CA GLY A 17 -0.88 0.87 15.44
C GLY A 17 -0.05 2.10 15.77
N ALA A 18 0.05 3.00 14.81
CA ALA A 18 0.71 4.29 14.95
C ALA A 18 0.02 5.35 14.09
N LEU A 19 -0.15 6.53 14.66
CA LEU A 19 -0.55 7.74 13.95
C LEU A 19 0.68 8.67 13.90
N LEU A 20 1.13 8.97 12.68
CA LEU A 20 2.18 9.93 12.41
C LEU A 20 1.55 11.29 12.14
N ALA A 21 2.03 12.31 12.82
CA ALA A 21 1.63 13.69 12.66
C ALA A 21 2.87 14.59 12.62
N PRO A 22 2.80 15.83 12.14
CA PRO A 22 3.93 16.78 12.18
C PRO A 22 4.48 17.01 13.59
N THR A 23 3.66 16.81 14.62
CA THR A 23 4.01 16.97 16.04
C THR A 23 4.69 15.74 16.65
N GLY A 24 4.71 14.59 15.96
CA GLY A 24 5.31 13.35 16.43
C GLY A 24 4.48 12.11 16.09
N VAL A 25 4.83 10.99 16.72
CA VAL A 25 4.18 9.69 16.49
C VAL A 25 3.49 9.23 17.78
N GLU A 26 2.19 8.97 17.69
CA GLU A 26 1.41 8.32 18.75
C GLU A 26 1.30 6.81 18.41
N THR A 27 1.45 5.95 19.40
CA THR A 27 1.43 4.49 19.19
C THR A 27 0.51 3.78 20.16
N ILE A 28 0.05 2.58 19.74
CA ILE A 28 -0.73 1.69 20.60
C ILE A 28 -0.31 0.22 20.36
N GLY A 29 -0.41 -0.59 21.39
CA GLY A 29 -0.07 -2.01 21.35
C GLY A 29 1.43 -2.30 21.32
N ASP A 30 1.79 -3.54 21.00
CA ASP A 30 3.19 -3.95 20.82
C ASP A 30 3.69 -3.60 19.43
N THR A 31 4.34 -2.44 19.30
CA THR A 31 4.81 -1.91 18.01
C THR A 31 6.02 -2.66 17.44
N ALA A 32 6.67 -3.51 18.23
CA ALA A 32 7.79 -4.35 17.79
C ALA A 32 7.34 -5.73 17.30
N ARG A 33 6.09 -6.14 17.61
CA ARG A 33 5.56 -7.42 17.16
C ARG A 33 5.53 -7.48 15.63
N GLU A 34 5.96 -8.61 15.08
CA GLU A 34 5.89 -8.89 13.64
C GLU A 34 4.50 -9.41 13.25
N TYR A 35 4.01 -8.93 12.11
CA TYR A 35 2.74 -9.32 11.51
C TYR A 35 2.95 -9.68 10.03
N ASP A 36 2.16 -10.63 9.54
CA ASP A 36 1.97 -10.81 8.10
C ASP A 36 1.07 -9.66 7.60
N ILE A 37 1.62 -8.78 6.79
CA ILE A 37 0.92 -7.56 6.35
C ILE A 37 0.17 -7.74 5.04
N LYS A 38 0.22 -8.92 4.44
CA LYS A 38 -0.47 -9.24 3.18
C LYS A 38 -0.31 -8.13 2.15
N SER A 39 -1.40 -7.58 1.63
CA SER A 39 -1.33 -6.65 0.49
C SER A 39 -0.79 -5.25 0.81
N VAL A 40 -0.57 -4.90 2.08
CA VAL A 40 0.25 -3.72 2.43
C VAL A 40 1.68 -3.86 1.87
N THR A 41 2.13 -5.10 1.63
CA THR A 41 3.37 -5.43 0.87
C THR A 41 3.49 -4.64 -0.43
N LYS A 42 2.40 -4.43 -1.15
CA LYS A 42 2.42 -3.77 -2.46
C LYS A 42 2.94 -2.34 -2.41
N LEU A 43 2.72 -1.62 -1.32
CA LEU A 43 3.27 -0.27 -1.12
C LEU A 43 4.80 -0.30 -1.11
N VAL A 44 5.36 -1.19 -0.30
CA VAL A 44 6.81 -1.31 -0.11
C VAL A 44 7.49 -1.87 -1.37
N VAL A 45 6.89 -2.90 -1.98
CA VAL A 45 7.40 -3.50 -3.22
C VAL A 45 7.35 -2.51 -4.38
N ALA A 46 6.26 -1.74 -4.52
CA ALA A 46 6.17 -0.71 -5.56
C ALA A 46 7.28 0.35 -5.39
N MET A 47 7.57 0.79 -4.16
CA MET A 47 8.67 1.73 -3.91
C MET A 47 10.03 1.12 -4.30
N GLY A 48 10.28 -0.14 -3.96
CA GLY A 48 11.49 -0.85 -4.38
C GLY A 48 11.62 -0.95 -5.91
N ILE A 49 10.53 -1.21 -6.62
CA ILE A 49 10.51 -1.23 -8.08
C ILE A 49 10.76 0.18 -8.66
N MET A 50 10.20 1.21 -8.05
CA MET A 50 10.42 2.59 -8.51
C MET A 50 11.86 3.08 -8.24
N LEU A 51 12.53 2.56 -7.21
CA LEU A 51 13.98 2.77 -7.05
C LEU A 51 14.76 2.15 -8.22
N ALA A 52 14.37 0.95 -8.70
CA ALA A 52 14.99 0.36 -9.89
C ALA A 52 14.74 1.20 -11.16
N VAL A 53 13.60 1.91 -11.23
CA VAL A 53 13.34 2.89 -12.29
C VAL A 53 14.30 4.09 -12.17
N GLU A 54 14.48 4.65 -10.97
CA GLU A 54 15.42 5.76 -10.73
C GLU A 54 16.87 5.40 -11.09
N GLU A 55 17.27 4.18 -10.76
CA GLU A 55 18.60 3.64 -11.09
C GLU A 55 18.79 3.35 -12.59
N GLY A 56 17.72 3.39 -13.37
CA GLY A 56 17.73 3.08 -14.80
C GLY A 56 17.89 1.58 -15.09
N ALA A 57 17.67 0.72 -14.10
CA ALA A 57 17.67 -0.74 -14.28
C ALA A 57 16.46 -1.21 -15.09
N VAL A 58 15.32 -0.56 -14.89
CA VAL A 58 14.07 -0.77 -15.63
C VAL A 58 13.44 0.57 -15.98
N GLU A 59 12.51 0.56 -16.95
CA GLU A 59 11.73 1.75 -17.32
C GLU A 59 10.26 1.52 -16.99
N LEU A 60 9.58 2.53 -16.43
CA LEU A 60 8.19 2.42 -16.03
C LEU A 60 7.24 2.08 -17.20
N ASP A 61 7.55 2.56 -18.39
CA ASP A 61 6.76 2.34 -19.59
C ASP A 61 7.35 1.25 -20.53
N GLN A 62 8.35 0.48 -20.06
CA GLN A 62 8.82 -0.69 -20.81
C GLN A 62 7.72 -1.76 -20.90
N PRO A 63 7.72 -2.58 -21.97
CA PRO A 63 6.83 -3.72 -22.08
C PRO A 63 6.97 -4.68 -20.89
N ALA A 64 5.87 -4.98 -20.25
CA ALA A 64 5.80 -5.87 -19.08
C ALA A 64 4.39 -6.45 -18.95
N GLY A 65 4.28 -7.76 -18.73
CA GLY A 65 2.99 -8.42 -18.65
C GLY A 65 2.45 -8.85 -20.02
N PRO A 66 1.13 -8.88 -20.22
CA PRO A 66 0.50 -9.19 -21.50
C PRO A 66 0.89 -8.19 -22.60
N GLU A 67 0.71 -8.60 -23.87
CA GLU A 67 0.99 -7.73 -25.02
C GLU A 67 0.26 -6.38 -24.89
N GLY A 68 1.00 -5.28 -25.05
CA GLY A 68 0.52 -3.91 -24.89
C GLY A 68 0.52 -3.39 -23.44
N SER A 69 0.85 -4.23 -22.45
CA SER A 69 1.03 -3.82 -21.06
C SER A 69 2.45 -3.31 -20.80
N THR A 70 2.58 -2.47 -19.81
CA THR A 70 3.86 -1.94 -19.31
C THR A 70 4.00 -2.19 -17.82
N LEU A 71 5.18 -1.91 -17.25
CA LEU A 71 5.41 -1.97 -15.81
C LEU A 71 4.43 -1.06 -15.06
N ARG A 72 4.11 0.13 -15.60
CA ARG A 72 3.08 1.04 -15.10
C ARG A 72 1.70 0.36 -14.98
N HIS A 73 1.31 -0.40 -15.98
CA HIS A 73 0.04 -1.14 -15.96
C HIS A 73 0.01 -2.22 -14.87
N LEU A 74 1.12 -2.94 -14.67
CA LEU A 74 1.22 -3.95 -13.60
C LEU A 74 1.07 -3.31 -12.23
N LEU A 75 1.80 -2.22 -11.94
CA LEU A 75 1.81 -1.56 -10.63
C LEU A 75 0.50 -0.84 -10.30
N SER A 76 -0.30 -0.47 -11.30
CA SER A 76 -1.59 0.21 -11.12
C SER A 76 -2.81 -0.68 -11.37
N HIS A 77 -2.61 -2.00 -11.49
CA HIS A 77 -3.68 -2.96 -11.75
C HIS A 77 -4.46 -2.72 -13.06
N ALA A 78 -3.80 -2.16 -14.07
CA ALA A 78 -4.40 -1.83 -15.37
C ALA A 78 -3.99 -2.82 -16.49
N SER A 79 -3.19 -3.83 -16.17
CA SER A 79 -2.67 -4.81 -17.15
C SER A 79 -3.69 -5.85 -17.62
N GLY A 80 -4.79 -6.04 -16.89
CA GLY A 80 -5.76 -7.09 -17.16
C GLY A 80 -5.35 -8.48 -16.66
N VAL A 81 -4.19 -8.62 -16.01
CA VAL A 81 -3.69 -9.88 -15.43
C VAL A 81 -4.58 -10.32 -14.26
N ASP A 82 -4.84 -11.63 -14.18
CA ASP A 82 -5.61 -12.25 -13.10
C ASP A 82 -5.00 -12.02 -11.72
N PHE A 83 -5.78 -12.28 -10.67
CA PHE A 83 -5.37 -12.06 -9.29
C PHE A 83 -4.10 -12.86 -8.92
N ASP A 84 -4.08 -14.16 -9.23
CA ASP A 84 -3.06 -15.12 -8.79
C ASP A 84 -2.40 -15.90 -9.93
N SER A 85 -2.64 -15.52 -11.17
CA SER A 85 -2.02 -16.13 -12.35
C SER A 85 -1.65 -15.08 -13.38
N ARG A 86 -0.66 -15.38 -14.24
CA ARG A 86 -0.25 -14.48 -15.33
C ARG A 86 -1.20 -14.48 -16.52
N GLN A 87 -2.37 -15.12 -16.39
CA GLN A 87 -3.37 -15.15 -17.43
C GLN A 87 -4.07 -13.79 -17.54
N ALA A 88 -4.18 -13.25 -18.75
CA ALA A 88 -4.98 -12.05 -19.01
C ALA A 88 -6.48 -12.39 -18.93
N LYS A 89 -7.21 -11.76 -18.04
CA LYS A 89 -8.67 -11.86 -17.90
C LYS A 89 -9.40 -10.80 -18.71
N ARG A 90 -8.74 -9.68 -18.98
CA ARG A 90 -9.25 -8.54 -19.72
C ARG A 90 -8.16 -7.93 -20.59
N PRO A 91 -8.53 -7.20 -21.64
CA PRO A 91 -7.57 -6.37 -22.37
C PRO A 91 -6.89 -5.35 -21.45
N VAL A 92 -5.67 -4.99 -21.79
CA VAL A 92 -4.91 -3.93 -21.13
C VAL A 92 -5.71 -2.62 -21.17
N GLY A 93 -5.86 -1.96 -20.03
CA GLY A 93 -6.57 -0.67 -19.94
C GLY A 93 -8.10 -0.75 -20.03
N ASP A 94 -8.71 -1.95 -20.04
CA ASP A 94 -10.18 -2.10 -20.04
C ASP A 94 -10.79 -1.71 -18.68
N ARG A 95 -10.21 -2.24 -17.62
CA ARG A 95 -10.56 -1.92 -16.23
C ARG A 95 -9.45 -2.36 -15.29
N ARG A 96 -9.53 -1.95 -14.02
CA ARG A 96 -8.63 -2.48 -13.02
C ARG A 96 -9.00 -3.91 -12.67
N ILE A 97 -8.02 -4.79 -12.77
CA ILE A 97 -8.04 -6.15 -12.23
C ILE A 97 -6.97 -6.19 -11.15
N TYR A 98 -7.40 -6.18 -9.90
CA TYR A 98 -6.50 -6.29 -8.76
C TYR A 98 -5.69 -7.60 -8.84
N SER A 99 -4.35 -7.50 -8.84
CA SER A 99 -3.49 -8.62 -9.16
C SER A 99 -2.24 -8.66 -8.28
N SER A 100 -2.09 -9.74 -7.52
CA SER A 100 -0.82 -10.09 -6.86
C SER A 100 0.16 -10.67 -7.87
N ALA A 101 -0.31 -11.46 -8.85
CA ALA A 101 0.52 -12.01 -9.92
C ALA A 101 1.20 -10.90 -10.76
N GLY A 102 0.54 -9.77 -10.95
CA GLY A 102 1.14 -8.60 -11.62
C GLY A 102 2.34 -8.04 -10.86
N TYR A 103 2.28 -8.01 -9.53
CA TYR A 103 3.40 -7.59 -8.68
C TYR A 103 4.55 -8.60 -8.66
N GLU A 104 4.24 -9.88 -8.64
CA GLU A 104 5.25 -10.94 -8.78
C GLU A 104 5.97 -10.85 -10.12
N TRP A 105 5.23 -10.56 -11.19
CA TRP A 105 5.81 -10.36 -12.52
C TRP A 105 6.70 -9.11 -12.57
N ALA A 106 6.26 -8.00 -12.01
CA ALA A 106 7.05 -6.77 -11.91
C ALA A 106 8.34 -6.96 -11.10
N ALA A 107 8.26 -7.66 -9.97
CA ALA A 107 9.43 -7.99 -9.16
C ALA A 107 10.44 -8.89 -9.88
N GLU A 108 9.97 -9.87 -10.65
CA GLU A 108 10.83 -10.72 -11.49
C GLU A 108 11.58 -9.91 -12.54
N ILE A 109 10.91 -8.96 -13.20
CA ILE A 109 11.57 -8.06 -14.17
C ILE A 109 12.71 -7.27 -13.52
N VAL A 110 12.50 -6.75 -12.30
CA VAL A 110 13.55 -6.06 -11.55
C VAL A 110 14.68 -7.04 -11.16
N SER A 111 14.33 -8.24 -10.70
CA SER A 111 15.30 -9.28 -10.35
C SER A 111 16.20 -9.64 -11.53
N GLU A 112 15.63 -9.81 -12.72
CA GLU A 112 16.37 -10.09 -13.95
C GLU A 112 17.29 -8.92 -14.34
N ALA A 113 16.80 -7.69 -14.25
CA ALA A 113 17.56 -6.50 -14.59
C ALA A 113 18.70 -6.24 -13.59
N ALA A 114 18.48 -6.45 -12.31
CA ALA A 114 19.47 -6.27 -11.26
C ALA A 114 20.46 -7.44 -11.13
N GLY A 115 20.12 -8.61 -11.69
CA GLY A 115 20.94 -9.82 -11.60
C GLY A 115 21.01 -10.42 -10.18
N MET A 116 19.99 -10.18 -9.35
CA MET A 116 19.86 -10.71 -8.00
C MET A 116 18.41 -11.02 -7.65
N PRO A 117 18.11 -11.87 -6.65
CA PRO A 117 16.75 -12.07 -6.16
C PRO A 117 16.08 -10.76 -5.75
N PHE A 118 14.79 -10.59 -6.04
CA PHE A 118 14.07 -9.34 -5.73
C PHE A 118 14.04 -9.05 -4.23
N GLU A 119 13.90 -10.07 -3.39
CA GLU A 119 13.94 -9.91 -1.92
C GLU A 119 15.27 -9.32 -1.43
N GLU A 120 16.39 -9.70 -2.06
CA GLU A 120 17.72 -9.14 -1.77
C GLU A 120 17.83 -7.70 -2.28
N TYR A 121 17.32 -7.44 -3.49
CA TYR A 121 17.27 -6.09 -4.05
C TYR A 121 16.46 -5.12 -3.18
N LEU A 122 15.27 -5.57 -2.72
CA LEU A 122 14.40 -4.80 -1.84
C LEU A 122 15.06 -4.53 -0.48
N ASP A 123 15.70 -5.55 0.09
CA ASP A 123 16.39 -5.44 1.37
C ASP A 123 17.56 -4.45 1.31
N GLU A 124 18.43 -4.58 0.33
CA GLU A 124 19.61 -3.72 0.16
C GLU A 124 19.24 -2.29 -0.26
N GLY A 125 18.27 -2.14 -1.18
CA GLY A 125 17.90 -0.85 -1.76
C GLY A 125 16.93 -0.02 -0.92
N LEU A 126 16.08 -0.65 -0.12
CA LEU A 126 15.02 0.04 0.61
C LEU A 126 14.96 -0.29 2.10
N LEU A 127 14.87 -1.58 2.48
CA LEU A 127 14.58 -1.94 3.86
C LEU A 127 15.74 -1.57 4.80
N LYS A 128 16.98 -1.91 4.45
CA LYS A 128 18.18 -1.56 5.23
C LYS A 128 18.40 -0.05 5.30
N PRO A 129 18.36 0.71 4.18
CA PRO A 129 18.49 2.16 4.24
C PRO A 129 17.46 2.85 5.12
N LEU A 130 16.22 2.36 5.15
CA LEU A 130 15.18 2.85 6.04
C LEU A 130 15.32 2.34 7.49
N GLY A 131 16.20 1.37 7.75
CA GLY A 131 16.35 0.73 9.05
C GLY A 131 15.18 -0.17 9.44
N MET A 132 14.48 -0.76 8.45
CA MET A 132 13.34 -1.67 8.65
C MET A 132 13.82 -3.08 8.97
N ASN A 133 14.49 -3.24 10.10
CA ASN A 133 15.26 -4.45 10.45
C ASN A 133 14.38 -5.66 10.81
N SER A 134 13.09 -5.46 11.10
CA SER A 134 12.10 -6.53 11.36
C SER A 134 11.26 -6.84 10.11
N THR A 135 11.59 -6.24 8.96
CA THR A 135 10.83 -6.41 7.72
C THR A 135 11.61 -7.30 6.76
N ARG A 136 10.92 -8.27 6.17
CA ARG A 136 11.49 -9.19 5.18
C ARG A 136 10.43 -9.70 4.23
N LEU A 137 10.82 -9.92 2.98
CA LEU A 137 9.94 -10.52 1.97
C LEU A 137 10.09 -12.04 2.00
N GLU A 138 9.01 -12.73 2.37
CA GLU A 138 8.91 -14.19 2.37
C GLU A 138 7.90 -14.63 1.30
N GLY A 139 8.39 -14.99 0.11
CA GLY A 139 7.55 -15.47 -0.98
C GLY A 139 7.06 -14.38 -1.92
N SER A 140 5.75 -14.20 -2.03
CA SER A 140 5.13 -13.34 -3.05
C SER A 140 5.40 -11.85 -2.85
N ALA A 141 5.91 -11.19 -3.89
CA ALA A 141 6.03 -9.74 -3.95
C ALA A 141 4.66 -9.01 -3.91
N GLY A 142 3.57 -9.73 -4.08
CA GLY A 142 2.21 -9.20 -3.97
C GLY A 142 1.67 -9.17 -2.54
N HIS A 143 2.19 -10.02 -1.62
CA HIS A 143 1.61 -10.18 -0.29
C HIS A 143 2.51 -10.84 0.77
N GLY A 144 3.80 -10.99 0.52
CA GLY A 144 4.68 -11.82 1.34
C GLY A 144 5.51 -11.06 2.38
N LEU A 145 5.32 -9.76 2.61
CA LEU A 145 6.07 -9.07 3.65
C LEU A 145 5.56 -9.42 5.06
N ILE A 146 6.53 -9.73 5.91
CA ILE A 146 6.40 -9.69 7.36
C ILE A 146 6.98 -8.36 7.82
N SER A 147 6.28 -7.64 8.71
CA SER A 147 6.73 -6.33 9.19
C SER A 147 6.16 -6.02 10.57
N SER A 148 6.59 -4.91 11.16
CA SER A 148 6.13 -4.39 12.45
C SER A 148 5.61 -2.96 12.30
N VAL A 149 4.87 -2.47 13.31
CA VAL A 149 4.45 -1.05 13.34
C VAL A 149 5.69 -0.15 13.33
N ASN A 150 6.73 -0.47 14.10
CA ASN A 150 7.96 0.31 14.13
C ASN A 150 8.60 0.49 12.75
N ASP A 151 8.62 -0.56 11.95
CA ASP A 151 9.20 -0.51 10.61
C ASP A 151 8.27 0.19 9.61
N LEU A 152 6.97 -0.06 9.67
CA LEU A 152 6.02 0.64 8.80
C LEU A 152 5.90 2.13 9.11
N VAL A 153 6.18 2.57 10.34
CA VAL A 153 6.36 4.00 10.68
C VAL A 153 7.53 4.61 9.90
N LYS A 154 8.65 3.90 9.77
CA LYS A 154 9.80 4.37 8.97
C LYS A 154 9.45 4.46 7.49
N PHE A 155 8.74 3.46 6.96
CA PHE A 155 8.24 3.49 5.59
C PHE A 155 7.24 4.65 5.39
N ALA A 156 6.28 4.83 6.30
CA ALA A 156 5.32 5.94 6.23
C ALA A 156 6.02 7.31 6.32
N SER A 157 7.07 7.42 7.15
CA SER A 157 7.89 8.64 7.22
C SER A 157 8.58 8.96 5.90
N GLU A 158 9.10 7.93 5.20
CA GLU A 158 9.67 8.08 3.86
C GLU A 158 8.61 8.55 2.84
N VAL A 159 7.36 8.06 2.96
CA VAL A 159 6.26 8.52 2.10
C VAL A 159 5.84 9.97 2.39
N LEU A 160 5.97 10.44 3.65
CA LEU A 160 5.65 11.82 4.02
C LEU A 160 6.79 12.80 3.71
N ASP A 161 8.04 12.38 3.93
CA ASP A 161 9.25 13.20 3.73
C ASP A 161 10.37 12.34 3.14
N PRO A 162 10.41 12.15 1.80
CA PRO A 162 11.28 11.20 1.14
C PRO A 162 12.76 11.59 1.22
N GLN A 163 13.59 10.63 1.66
CA GLN A 163 15.05 10.76 1.76
C GLN A 163 15.78 9.73 0.87
N ILE A 164 15.13 8.60 0.57
CA ILE A 164 15.68 7.50 -0.23
C ILE A 164 15.17 7.60 -1.65
N ILE A 165 13.85 7.69 -1.83
CA ILE A 165 13.22 7.85 -3.14
C ILE A 165 13.14 9.34 -3.51
N HIS A 166 13.33 9.66 -4.79
CA HIS A 166 13.21 11.05 -5.22
C HIS A 166 11.76 11.57 -5.04
N PRO A 167 11.56 12.82 -4.58
CA PRO A 167 10.22 13.38 -4.37
C PRO A 167 9.31 13.32 -5.61
N ASP A 168 9.85 13.53 -6.82
CA ASP A 168 9.07 13.45 -8.06
C ASP A 168 8.63 12.02 -8.37
N THR A 169 9.46 11.03 -8.04
CA THR A 169 9.11 9.61 -8.18
C THR A 169 7.99 9.23 -7.23
N LEU A 170 8.08 9.67 -5.98
CA LEU A 170 7.01 9.45 -5.00
C LEU A 170 5.71 10.17 -5.42
N ALA A 171 5.79 11.38 -5.94
CA ALA A 171 4.63 12.10 -6.48
C ALA A 171 3.99 11.32 -7.64
N GLU A 172 4.79 10.75 -8.57
CA GLU A 172 4.28 9.87 -9.63
C GLU A 172 3.59 8.63 -9.06
N MET A 173 4.13 8.01 -8.00
CA MET A 173 3.51 6.85 -7.35
C MET A 173 2.13 7.17 -6.77
N ARG A 174 1.92 8.39 -6.27
CA ARG A 174 0.65 8.86 -5.70
C ARG A 174 -0.26 9.54 -6.71
N THR A 175 0.18 9.69 -7.95
CA THR A 175 -0.63 10.21 -9.05
C THR A 175 -1.55 9.13 -9.60
N ILE A 176 -2.83 9.46 -9.86
CA ILE A 176 -3.79 8.53 -10.45
C ILE A 176 -3.31 8.09 -11.84
N GLN A 177 -3.10 6.81 -11.99
CA GLN A 177 -2.78 6.19 -13.28
C GLN A 177 -4.08 5.78 -13.97
N PHE A 178 -4.21 6.07 -15.26
CA PHE A 178 -5.41 5.68 -16.04
C PHE A 178 -6.72 6.08 -15.34
N PRO A 179 -7.06 7.37 -15.22
CA PRO A 179 -8.06 7.90 -14.28
C PRO A 179 -9.49 7.40 -14.51
N ASP A 180 -9.85 7.01 -15.73
CA ASP A 180 -11.22 6.61 -16.07
C ASP A 180 -11.53 5.13 -15.78
N LEU A 181 -10.55 4.36 -15.33
CA LEU A 181 -10.73 2.95 -15.10
C LEU A 181 -11.65 2.67 -13.90
N ARG A 182 -12.68 1.87 -14.16
CA ARG A 182 -13.48 1.21 -13.12
C ARG A 182 -12.73 0.01 -12.56
N GLY A 183 -13.08 -0.42 -11.35
CA GLY A 183 -12.48 -1.61 -10.74
C GLY A 183 -13.21 -2.04 -9.48
N ILE A 184 -12.87 -3.24 -9.02
CA ILE A 184 -13.38 -3.79 -7.77
C ILE A 184 -12.29 -3.61 -6.70
N VAL A 185 -12.67 -2.97 -5.59
CA VAL A 185 -11.86 -3.00 -4.36
C VAL A 185 -12.32 -4.21 -3.55
N PRO A 186 -11.42 -5.14 -3.22
CA PRO A 186 -11.78 -6.33 -2.46
C PRO A 186 -12.57 -6.00 -1.18
N GLY A 187 -13.73 -6.62 -1.01
CA GLY A 187 -14.61 -6.38 0.14
C GLY A 187 -15.49 -5.13 0.06
N TYR A 188 -15.22 -4.19 -0.88
CA TYR A 188 -15.94 -2.90 -0.99
C TYR A 188 -16.66 -2.70 -2.32
N GLY A 189 -16.54 -3.66 -3.24
CA GLY A 189 -17.33 -3.68 -4.48
C GLY A 189 -16.74 -2.85 -5.62
N MET A 190 -17.61 -2.57 -6.60
CA MET A 190 -17.25 -1.87 -7.84
C MET A 190 -17.28 -0.36 -7.67
N HIS A 191 -16.19 0.30 -8.06
CA HIS A 191 -16.08 1.76 -8.10
C HIS A 191 -15.87 2.26 -9.53
N ARG A 192 -16.41 3.43 -9.85
CA ARG A 192 -16.38 4.05 -11.19
C ARG A 192 -16.27 5.59 -11.06
N PRO A 193 -15.08 6.17 -11.20
CA PRO A 193 -13.79 5.51 -11.40
C PRO A 193 -13.30 4.77 -10.14
N CYS A 194 -12.24 3.96 -10.33
CA CYS A 194 -11.50 3.32 -9.24
C CYS A 194 -10.06 3.84 -9.27
N PRO A 195 -9.77 5.00 -8.65
CA PRO A 195 -8.46 5.62 -8.71
C PRO A 195 -7.40 4.77 -8.02
N TRP A 196 -6.24 4.68 -8.68
CA TRP A 196 -5.07 3.92 -8.22
C TRP A 196 -3.79 4.56 -8.77
N GLY A 197 -2.77 4.68 -7.93
CA GLY A 197 -1.43 5.08 -8.31
C GLY A 197 -0.53 3.86 -8.58
N LEU A 198 0.77 4.02 -8.40
CA LEU A 198 1.76 2.94 -8.48
C LEU A 198 1.95 2.37 -7.07
N GLY A 199 1.27 1.27 -6.79
CA GLY A 199 1.23 0.66 -5.45
C GLY A 199 0.13 1.18 -4.54
N PHE A 200 -0.17 2.45 -4.62
CA PHE A 200 -1.14 3.11 -3.75
C PHE A 200 -2.56 2.99 -4.30
N GLU A 201 -3.47 2.45 -3.51
CA GLU A 201 -4.89 2.71 -3.69
C GLU A 201 -5.17 4.15 -3.30
N ILE A 202 -5.85 4.92 -4.16
CA ILE A 202 -6.22 6.31 -3.90
C ILE A 202 -7.68 6.36 -3.51
N HIS A 203 -8.01 7.11 -2.44
CA HIS A 203 -9.37 7.20 -1.93
C HIS A 203 -10.34 7.70 -3.02
N GLY A 204 -10.03 8.85 -3.62
CA GLY A 204 -10.96 9.48 -4.56
C GLY A 204 -12.29 9.80 -3.89
N GLU A 205 -13.38 9.40 -4.55
CA GLU A 205 -14.75 9.50 -4.03
C GLU A 205 -15.37 8.11 -3.76
N LYS A 206 -14.52 7.10 -3.47
CA LYS A 206 -15.00 5.74 -3.20
C LYS A 206 -15.86 5.70 -1.94
N ASN A 207 -17.04 5.11 -2.06
CA ASN A 207 -17.94 4.86 -0.95
C ASN A 207 -18.79 3.60 -1.26
N PRO A 208 -18.82 2.58 -0.38
CA PRO A 208 -18.04 2.46 0.87
C PRO A 208 -16.54 2.28 0.64
N HIS A 209 -15.73 2.64 1.62
CA HIS A 209 -14.27 2.52 1.55
C HIS A 209 -13.66 2.24 2.94
N TRP A 210 -12.55 1.51 2.98
CA TRP A 210 -11.88 1.12 4.23
C TRP A 210 -11.26 2.31 4.98
N MET A 211 -10.86 3.37 4.30
CA MET A 211 -10.36 4.60 4.93
C MET A 211 -11.46 5.45 5.59
N GLY A 212 -12.75 5.16 5.31
CA GLY A 212 -13.86 6.01 5.72
C GLY A 212 -14.33 6.95 4.60
N THR A 213 -15.33 7.79 4.88
CA THR A 213 -16.01 8.64 3.89
C THR A 213 -15.60 10.11 3.95
N ASN A 214 -14.97 10.52 5.07
CA ASN A 214 -14.54 11.91 5.30
C ASN A 214 -13.06 12.16 4.94
N MET A 215 -12.35 11.15 4.45
CA MET A 215 -10.96 11.28 4.05
C MET A 215 -10.82 12.16 2.81
N PRO A 216 -9.71 12.89 2.65
CA PRO A 216 -9.46 13.67 1.45
C PRO A 216 -9.32 12.74 0.22
N ALA A 217 -9.69 13.29 -0.95
CA ALA A 217 -9.69 12.50 -2.18
C ALA A 217 -8.30 11.97 -2.60
N ASP A 218 -7.24 12.65 -2.17
CA ASP A 218 -5.85 12.27 -2.42
C ASP A 218 -5.24 11.38 -1.33
N ALA A 219 -6.03 11.02 -0.29
CA ALA A 219 -5.61 10.00 0.66
C ALA A 219 -5.28 8.70 -0.08
N ALA A 220 -4.17 8.08 0.27
CA ALA A 220 -3.63 6.95 -0.44
C ALA A 220 -3.07 5.90 0.51
N GLY A 221 -3.10 4.64 0.14
CA GLY A 221 -2.58 3.58 0.96
C GLY A 221 -2.93 2.19 0.45
N HIS A 222 -2.94 1.23 1.33
CA HIS A 222 -3.34 -0.13 1.04
C HIS A 222 -3.77 -0.88 2.30
N PHE A 223 -4.69 -1.84 2.16
CA PHE A 223 -4.99 -2.77 3.23
C PHE A 223 -4.61 -4.21 2.87
N GLY A 224 -4.47 -5.05 3.89
CA GLY A 224 -4.14 -6.46 3.76
C GLY A 224 -5.22 -7.36 4.36
N MET A 225 -5.44 -8.50 3.73
CA MET A 225 -6.44 -9.50 4.17
C MET A 225 -6.17 -10.11 5.54
N SER A 226 -4.99 -9.87 6.12
CA SER A 226 -4.65 -10.22 7.49
C SER A 226 -5.17 -9.25 8.57
N GLY A 227 -5.98 -8.26 8.20
CA GLY A 227 -6.50 -7.26 9.13
C GLY A 227 -5.55 -6.07 9.34
N THR A 228 -4.83 -5.69 8.31
CA THR A 228 -3.77 -4.68 8.35
C THR A 228 -4.04 -3.56 7.36
N TYR A 229 -3.60 -2.34 7.66
CA TYR A 229 -3.59 -1.25 6.69
C TYR A 229 -2.55 -0.18 7.00
N LEU A 230 -2.21 0.58 5.96
CA LEU A 230 -1.45 1.82 6.03
C LEU A 230 -2.11 2.83 5.08
N TRP A 231 -2.35 4.06 5.57
CA TRP A 231 -2.73 5.19 4.72
C TRP A 231 -1.91 6.43 5.02
N VAL A 232 -1.83 7.31 4.02
CA VAL A 232 -1.24 8.65 4.10
C VAL A 232 -2.25 9.67 3.58
N ALA A 233 -2.35 10.82 4.23
CA ALA A 233 -3.22 11.94 3.85
C ALA A 233 -2.62 13.25 4.36
N GLY A 234 -2.35 14.21 3.47
CA GLY A 234 -1.60 15.42 3.83
C GLY A 234 -0.26 15.06 4.49
N ASP A 235 0.00 15.63 5.64
CA ASP A 235 1.20 15.42 6.46
C ASP A 235 1.04 14.31 7.52
N TYR A 236 0.00 13.49 7.38
CA TYR A 236 -0.36 12.45 8.34
C TYR A 236 -0.28 11.06 7.71
N ALA A 237 0.05 10.07 8.53
CA ALA A 237 -0.03 8.67 8.15
C ALA A 237 -0.53 7.81 9.30
N MET A 238 -1.19 6.72 8.97
CA MET A 238 -1.72 5.76 9.92
C MET A 238 -1.29 4.35 9.55
N VAL A 239 -0.81 3.62 10.54
CA VAL A 239 -0.52 2.19 10.46
C VAL A 239 -1.39 1.46 11.46
N ALA A 240 -2.09 0.43 11.03
CA ALA A 240 -2.84 -0.47 11.92
C ALA A 240 -2.62 -1.93 11.53
N LEU A 241 -2.19 -2.73 12.48
CA LEU A 241 -1.89 -4.14 12.30
C LEU A 241 -2.67 -4.98 13.30
N ALA A 242 -3.32 -6.02 12.79
CA ALA A 242 -4.03 -7.02 13.58
C ALA A 242 -3.67 -8.43 13.10
N ASP A 243 -3.90 -9.42 13.94
CA ASP A 243 -3.70 -10.84 13.63
C ASP A 243 -5.04 -11.59 13.41
N ARG A 244 -6.03 -10.87 12.91
CA ARG A 244 -7.32 -11.42 12.51
C ARG A 244 -7.61 -11.05 11.07
N ASP A 245 -7.90 -12.06 10.25
CA ASP A 245 -8.23 -11.86 8.83
C ASP A 245 -9.36 -10.84 8.63
N PHE A 246 -9.19 -10.01 7.60
CA PHE A 246 -10.22 -9.05 7.17
C PHE A 246 -11.56 -9.77 6.91
N GLY A 247 -12.63 -9.14 7.33
CA GLY A 247 -13.98 -9.63 7.16
C GLY A 247 -15.01 -8.60 7.59
N GLU A 248 -16.22 -9.05 7.87
CA GLU A 248 -17.34 -8.16 8.23
C GLU A 248 -17.10 -7.38 9.53
N TRP A 249 -16.23 -7.86 10.41
CA TRP A 249 -15.83 -7.14 11.62
C TRP A 249 -15.03 -5.88 11.31
N ALA A 250 -14.17 -5.95 10.29
CA ALA A 250 -13.23 -4.87 9.96
C ALA A 250 -13.92 -3.68 9.29
N LYS A 251 -14.88 -3.92 8.42
CA LYS A 251 -15.52 -2.87 7.61
C LYS A 251 -16.05 -1.70 8.44
N PRO A 252 -16.95 -1.93 9.45
CA PRO A 252 -17.44 -0.82 10.26
C PRO A 252 -16.38 -0.25 11.20
N LEU A 253 -15.53 -1.09 11.79
CA LEU A 253 -14.52 -0.65 12.76
C LEU A 253 -13.41 0.17 12.11
N TRP A 254 -12.94 -0.21 10.92
CA TRP A 254 -11.94 0.56 10.20
C TRP A 254 -12.49 1.90 9.74
N GLN A 255 -13.68 1.90 9.16
CA GLN A 255 -14.34 3.14 8.76
C GLN A 255 -14.50 4.08 9.94
N GLU A 256 -15.10 3.63 11.04
CA GLU A 256 -15.30 4.45 12.25
C GLU A 256 -13.97 4.97 12.81
N THR A 257 -12.97 4.10 12.94
CA THR A 257 -11.65 4.49 13.47
C THR A 257 -11.00 5.57 12.60
N ASN A 258 -10.96 5.36 11.29
CA ASN A 258 -10.32 6.31 10.37
C ASN A 258 -11.07 7.62 10.27
N GLU A 259 -12.41 7.59 10.25
CA GLU A 259 -13.25 8.81 10.23
C GLU A 259 -13.05 9.66 11.49
N GLU A 260 -12.94 9.04 12.67
CA GLU A 260 -12.70 9.77 13.91
C GLU A 260 -11.27 10.31 13.99
N ILE A 261 -10.27 9.53 13.57
CA ILE A 261 -8.87 10.02 13.51
C ILE A 261 -8.82 11.25 12.59
N TRP A 262 -9.38 11.16 11.39
CA TRP A 262 -9.34 12.27 10.44
C TRP A 262 -10.11 13.50 10.93
N ALA A 263 -11.28 13.31 11.52
CA ALA A 263 -12.04 14.41 12.13
C ALA A 263 -11.26 15.09 13.27
N GLY A 264 -10.53 14.30 14.05
CA GLY A 264 -9.64 14.84 15.11
C GLY A 264 -8.48 15.65 14.55
N ILE A 265 -7.87 15.23 13.44
CA ILE A 265 -6.83 15.97 12.73
C ILE A 265 -7.37 17.30 12.23
N GLN A 266 -8.48 17.31 11.52
CA GLN A 266 -9.10 18.53 11.00
C GLN A 266 -9.44 19.54 12.11
N ALA A 267 -9.93 19.04 13.26
CA ALA A 267 -10.23 19.91 14.41
C ALA A 267 -9.00 20.47 15.12
N ALA A 268 -7.83 19.87 14.94
CA ALA A 268 -6.56 20.35 15.50
C ALA A 268 -5.86 21.38 14.59
N ASP A 269 -6.14 21.34 13.30
CA ASP A 269 -5.58 22.25 12.30
C ASP A 269 -6.40 23.55 12.12
N ASP A 270 -7.65 23.61 12.67
CA ASP A 270 -8.52 24.78 12.74
C ASP A 270 -8.19 25.66 13.99
#